data_2a08d540c0a63cfe86ca4c1f9689d882
#
_entry.id   2a08d540c0a63cfe86ca4c1f9689d882
#
_cell.length_a   1.000
_cell.length_b   1.000
_cell.length_c   1.000
_cell.angle_alpha   90.00
_cell.angle_beta   90.00
_cell.angle_gamma   90.00
#
_symmetry.space_group_name_H-M   'P 1'
#
loop_
_entity.id
_entity.type
_entity.pdbx_description
1 polymer ?
#
loop_
_entity_poly.entity_id
_entity_poly.type
_entity_poly.pdbx_seq_one_letter_code
_entity_poly.pdbx_strand_id
1 'polypeptide(L)'
;MEIRPMMREDYPAVQALYRELFFERAAIAPMYIQAADQDVEYLDAVLDSDEDDVLVADEEGTILGFVVLQTQLTPPIPCMVRYRFAALMDLMVRPDARNKGIGTALIDAAKAWTRQNGLRFLELDVLSGNQRARSLYEREGFAPVLSTMRLMMEEKP
;
A
#
# COMPACT_ATOMS: atom_id res chain seq x y z
N MET A 1 19.32 6.80 4.60
CA MET A 1 18.13 6.15 4.00
C MET A 1 17.64 6.99 2.82
N GLU A 2 17.35 6.36 1.72
CA GLU A 2 16.85 6.97 0.49
C GLU A 2 15.52 6.33 0.09
N ILE A 3 14.57 7.13 -0.41
CA ILE A 3 13.36 6.60 -1.06
C ILE A 3 13.60 6.68 -2.56
N ARG A 4 13.55 5.54 -3.23
CA ARG A 4 13.83 5.42 -4.67
C ARG A 4 12.88 4.43 -5.34
N PRO A 5 12.73 4.48 -6.67
CA PRO A 5 12.01 3.44 -7.41
C PRO A 5 12.62 2.04 -7.18
N MET A 6 11.75 1.03 -7.10
CA MET A 6 12.17 -0.36 -7.02
C MET A 6 12.87 -0.79 -8.30
N MET A 7 13.90 -1.61 -8.17
CA MET A 7 14.57 -2.29 -9.27
C MET A 7 14.35 -3.81 -9.15
N ARG A 8 14.64 -4.54 -10.22
CA ARG A 8 14.45 -6.03 -10.22
C ARG A 8 15.29 -6.72 -9.13
N GLU A 9 16.44 -6.16 -8.81
CA GLU A 9 17.32 -6.66 -7.74
C GLU A 9 16.68 -6.58 -6.35
N ASP A 10 15.69 -5.72 -6.16
CA ASP A 10 14.98 -5.55 -4.89
C ASP A 10 13.87 -6.61 -4.69
N TYR A 11 13.49 -7.36 -5.71
CA TYR A 11 12.38 -8.30 -5.65
C TYR A 11 12.44 -9.27 -4.47
N PRO A 12 13.57 -9.93 -4.18
CA PRO A 12 13.61 -10.84 -3.02
C PRO A 12 13.28 -10.15 -1.70
N ALA A 13 13.78 -8.93 -1.51
CA ALA A 13 13.51 -8.15 -0.29
C ALA A 13 12.04 -7.69 -0.22
N VAL A 14 11.49 -7.21 -1.34
CA VAL A 14 10.08 -6.78 -1.42
C VAL A 14 9.14 -7.97 -1.24
N GLN A 15 9.43 -9.13 -1.82
CA GLN A 15 8.65 -10.35 -1.62
C GLN A 15 8.66 -10.80 -0.14
N ALA A 16 9.80 -10.71 0.54
CA ALA A 16 9.89 -11.02 1.95
C ALA A 16 9.02 -10.07 2.79
N LEU A 17 9.00 -8.78 2.47
CA LEU A 17 8.13 -7.79 3.12
C LEU A 17 6.64 -8.05 2.81
N TYR A 18 6.29 -8.49 1.61
CA TYR A 18 4.92 -8.87 1.26
C TYR A 18 4.45 -10.09 2.06
N ARG A 19 5.30 -11.08 2.28
CA ARG A 19 4.99 -12.24 3.11
C ARG A 19 4.63 -11.81 4.53
N GLU A 20 5.41 -10.91 5.11
CA GLU A 20 5.13 -10.32 6.43
C GLU A 20 3.82 -9.52 6.42
N LEU A 21 3.59 -8.71 5.40
CA LEU A 21 2.38 -7.90 5.26
C LEU A 21 1.12 -8.78 5.22
N PHE A 22 1.13 -9.82 4.40
CA PHE A 22 -0.02 -10.73 4.29
C PHE A 22 -0.22 -11.54 5.57
N PHE A 23 0.84 -11.94 6.24
CA PHE A 23 0.79 -12.61 7.54
C PHE A 23 0.13 -11.71 8.60
N GLU A 24 0.55 -10.46 8.70
CA GLU A 24 -0.03 -9.49 9.63
C GLU A 24 -1.51 -9.21 9.35
N ARG A 25 -1.86 -9.02 8.08
CA ARG A 25 -3.26 -8.79 7.66
C ARG A 25 -4.14 -10.01 7.94
N ALA A 26 -3.64 -11.21 7.71
CA ALA A 26 -4.35 -12.45 8.02
C ALA A 26 -4.61 -12.60 9.51
N ALA A 27 -3.70 -12.17 10.37
CA ALA A 27 -3.90 -12.16 11.82
C ALA A 27 -5.01 -11.19 12.26
N ILE A 28 -5.14 -10.05 11.55
CA ILE A 28 -6.17 -9.04 11.85
C ILE A 28 -7.55 -9.46 11.31
N ALA A 29 -7.60 -10.03 10.10
CA ALA A 29 -8.84 -10.36 9.40
C ALA A 29 -8.80 -11.79 8.82
N PRO A 30 -8.71 -12.82 9.66
CA PRO A 30 -8.51 -14.22 9.22
C PRO A 30 -9.66 -14.78 8.39
N MET A 31 -10.85 -14.21 8.51
CA MET A 31 -12.03 -14.61 7.71
C MET A 31 -12.00 -14.02 6.29
N TYR A 32 -11.06 -13.11 6.02
CA TYR A 32 -11.02 -12.36 4.78
C TYR A 32 -9.66 -12.47 4.07
N ILE A 33 -8.58 -12.56 4.81
CA ILE A 33 -7.22 -12.59 4.31
C ILE A 33 -6.52 -13.84 4.86
N GLN A 34 -5.70 -14.45 4.01
CA GLN A 34 -4.82 -15.55 4.38
C GLN A 34 -3.37 -15.21 4.10
N ALA A 35 -2.47 -15.85 4.83
CA ALA A 35 -1.03 -15.73 4.56
C ALA A 35 -0.70 -16.27 3.17
N ALA A 36 0.15 -15.58 2.45
CA ALA A 36 0.55 -15.92 1.09
C ALA A 36 1.87 -15.24 0.73
N ASP A 37 2.45 -15.66 -0.39
CA ASP A 37 3.53 -14.95 -1.05
C ASP A 37 2.97 -14.07 -2.17
N GLN A 38 3.64 -12.94 -2.46
CA GLN A 38 3.27 -12.10 -3.60
C GLN A 38 3.87 -12.69 -4.90
N ASP A 39 3.08 -12.66 -5.97
CA ASP A 39 3.51 -13.12 -7.28
C ASP A 39 4.56 -12.18 -7.90
N VAL A 40 5.59 -12.78 -8.52
CA VAL A 40 6.61 -12.02 -9.26
C VAL A 40 5.97 -11.30 -10.46
N GLU A 41 5.01 -11.93 -11.11
CA GLU A 41 4.26 -11.37 -12.23
C GLU A 41 3.54 -10.06 -11.85
N TYR A 42 3.05 -9.96 -10.62
CA TYR A 42 2.48 -8.72 -10.11
C TYR A 42 3.53 -7.60 -10.01
N LEU A 43 4.71 -7.91 -9.47
CA LEU A 43 5.81 -6.94 -9.37
C LEU A 43 6.32 -6.52 -10.76
N ASP A 44 6.42 -7.47 -11.70
CA ASP A 44 6.78 -7.18 -13.09
C ASP A 44 5.74 -6.25 -13.74
N ALA A 45 4.45 -6.53 -13.55
CA ALA A 45 3.39 -5.72 -14.12
C ALA A 45 3.43 -4.26 -13.61
N VAL A 46 3.68 -4.07 -12.33
CA VAL A 46 3.79 -2.71 -11.75
C VAL A 46 5.06 -2.02 -12.25
N LEU A 47 6.19 -2.73 -12.28
CA LEU A 47 7.47 -2.16 -12.73
C LEU A 47 7.45 -1.76 -14.21
N ASP A 48 6.75 -2.53 -15.05
CA ASP A 48 6.63 -2.29 -16.49
C ASP A 48 5.51 -1.29 -16.85
N SER A 49 4.71 -0.87 -15.88
CA SER A 49 3.62 0.10 -16.05
C SER A 49 4.16 1.53 -16.12
N ASP A 50 3.62 2.34 -17.03
CA ASP A 50 3.90 3.77 -17.10
C ASP A 50 3.07 4.61 -16.10
N GLU A 51 2.07 3.98 -15.48
CA GLU A 51 1.10 4.65 -14.58
C GLU A 51 1.21 4.20 -13.12
N ASP A 52 2.03 3.20 -12.84
CA ASP A 52 2.20 2.61 -11.51
C ASP A 52 3.66 2.67 -11.09
N ASP A 53 3.90 2.63 -9.79
CA ASP A 53 5.25 2.62 -9.23
C ASP A 53 5.33 1.83 -7.92
N VAL A 54 6.49 1.25 -7.66
CA VAL A 54 6.88 0.80 -6.33
C VAL A 54 8.07 1.65 -5.88
N LEU A 55 7.92 2.31 -4.74
CA LEU A 55 9.03 3.02 -4.11
C LEU A 55 9.52 2.22 -2.92
N VAL A 56 10.82 2.13 -2.76
CA VAL A 56 11.46 1.40 -1.67
C VAL A 56 12.26 2.34 -0.77
N ALA A 57 12.27 2.04 0.53
CA ALA A 57 13.14 2.70 1.50
C ALA A 57 14.44 1.90 1.59
N ASP A 58 15.49 2.43 1.01
CA ASP A 58 16.80 1.80 0.92
C ASP A 58 17.78 2.44 1.92
N GLU A 59 18.36 1.64 2.76
CA GLU A 59 19.44 2.03 3.67
C GLU A 59 20.68 1.20 3.36
N GLU A 60 21.61 1.78 2.62
CA GLU A 60 22.89 1.16 2.24
C GLU A 60 22.72 -0.24 1.60
N GLY A 61 21.74 -0.38 0.69
CA GLY A 61 21.45 -1.64 -0.01
C GLY A 61 20.50 -2.57 0.76
N THR A 62 20.01 -2.16 1.92
CA THR A 62 19.01 -2.92 2.68
C THR A 62 17.64 -2.27 2.54
N ILE A 63 16.67 -3.01 2.00
CA ILE A 63 15.30 -2.53 1.85
C ILE A 63 14.56 -2.65 3.19
N LEU A 64 14.16 -1.52 3.73
CA LEU A 64 13.48 -1.41 5.02
C LEU A 64 11.96 -1.31 4.90
N GLY A 65 11.46 -1.00 3.73
CA GLY A 65 10.02 -0.85 3.47
C GLY A 65 9.75 -0.52 2.01
N PHE A 66 8.48 -0.55 1.66
CA PHE A 66 8.03 -0.17 0.31
C PHE A 66 6.62 0.41 0.34
N VAL A 67 6.26 1.09 -0.75
CA VAL A 67 4.91 1.54 -1.05
C VAL A 67 4.61 1.28 -2.52
N VAL A 68 3.42 0.74 -2.80
CA VAL A 68 2.91 0.52 -4.17
C VAL A 68 1.87 1.58 -4.47
N LEU A 69 2.05 2.27 -5.60
CA LEU A 69 1.20 3.36 -6.07
C LEU A 69 0.67 3.04 -7.46
N GLN A 70 -0.62 3.24 -7.66
CA GLN A 70 -1.28 3.04 -8.95
C GLN A 70 -2.11 4.27 -9.31
N THR A 71 -2.10 4.63 -10.59
CA THR A 71 -3.06 5.58 -11.13
C THR A 71 -4.37 4.87 -11.42
N GLN A 72 -5.47 5.40 -10.90
CA GLN A 72 -6.80 4.87 -11.11
C GLN A 72 -7.77 5.96 -11.57
N LEU A 73 -8.89 5.52 -12.14
CA LEU A 73 -10.00 6.36 -12.54
C LEU A 73 -11.22 6.07 -11.66
N THR A 74 -11.97 7.10 -11.31
CA THR A 74 -13.26 6.90 -10.69
C THR A 74 -14.19 6.08 -11.62
N PRO A 75 -15.10 5.25 -11.06
CA PRO A 75 -15.97 4.41 -11.87
C PRO A 75 -16.75 5.21 -12.93
N PRO A 76 -16.90 4.69 -14.17
CA PRO A 76 -17.56 5.40 -15.27
C PRO A 76 -19.09 5.31 -15.18
N ILE A 77 -19.66 5.69 -14.04
CA ILE A 77 -21.12 5.75 -13.84
C ILE A 77 -21.58 7.19 -13.70
N PRO A 78 -22.83 7.51 -14.14
CA PRO A 78 -23.27 8.90 -14.28
C PRO A 78 -23.19 9.77 -13.03
N CYS A 79 -23.37 9.18 -11.83
CA CYS A 79 -23.33 9.91 -10.57
C CYS A 79 -21.91 10.13 -10.00
N MET A 80 -20.88 9.53 -10.61
CA MET A 80 -19.51 9.67 -10.16
C MET A 80 -18.80 10.82 -10.85
N VAL A 81 -18.21 11.70 -10.07
CA VAL A 81 -17.33 12.73 -10.61
C VAL A 81 -16.08 12.07 -11.19
N ARG A 82 -15.70 12.46 -12.40
CA ARG A 82 -14.58 11.84 -13.13
C ARG A 82 -13.26 12.42 -12.64
N TYR A 83 -12.48 11.59 -11.92
CA TYR A 83 -11.13 11.92 -11.48
C TYR A 83 -10.13 10.84 -11.89
N ARG A 84 -8.90 11.26 -12.18
CA ARG A 84 -7.71 10.42 -12.07
C ARG A 84 -7.14 10.64 -10.67
N PHE A 85 -6.85 9.55 -9.97
CA PHE A 85 -6.34 9.62 -8.61
C PHE A 85 -5.26 8.57 -8.36
N ALA A 86 -4.49 8.77 -7.31
CA ALA A 86 -3.49 7.80 -6.87
C ALA A 86 -4.11 6.86 -5.84
N ALA A 87 -3.94 5.56 -6.04
CA ALA A 87 -4.24 4.54 -5.06
C ALA A 87 -2.94 4.03 -4.44
N LEU A 88 -2.80 4.19 -3.12
CA LEU A 88 -1.78 3.53 -2.33
C LEU A 88 -2.27 2.11 -2.06
N MET A 89 -1.73 1.14 -2.81
CA MET A 89 -2.19 -0.24 -2.78
C MET A 89 -1.66 -1.00 -1.58
N ASP A 90 -0.38 -0.86 -1.31
CA ASP A 90 0.30 -1.52 -0.20
C ASP A 90 1.39 -0.62 0.36
N LEU A 91 1.58 -0.69 1.67
CA LEU A 91 2.68 -0.06 2.38
C LEU A 91 3.13 -0.99 3.48
N MET A 92 4.43 -1.27 3.51
CA MET A 92 5.04 -2.12 4.53
C MET A 92 6.36 -1.55 4.99
N VAL A 93 6.57 -1.53 6.29
CA VAL A 93 7.87 -1.26 6.91
C VAL A 93 8.27 -2.51 7.68
N ARG A 94 9.51 -2.94 7.49
CA ARG A 94 10.08 -4.09 8.17
C ARG A 94 9.87 -3.94 9.70
N PRO A 95 9.38 -4.98 10.40
CA PRO A 95 9.00 -4.86 11.81
C PRO A 95 10.08 -4.27 12.72
N ASP A 96 11.35 -4.66 12.52
CA ASP A 96 12.50 -4.17 13.31
C ASP A 96 12.96 -2.74 12.93
N ALA A 97 12.41 -2.19 11.85
CA ALA A 97 12.71 -0.82 11.38
C ALA A 97 11.57 0.17 11.66
N ARG A 98 10.51 -0.24 12.34
CA ARG A 98 9.36 0.61 12.65
C ARG A 98 9.68 1.67 13.72
N ASN A 99 8.83 2.69 13.80
CA ASN A 99 8.95 3.81 14.74
C ASN A 99 10.23 4.65 14.54
N LYS A 100 10.76 4.66 13.33
CA LYS A 100 11.93 5.43 12.91
C LYS A 100 11.63 6.43 11.78
N GLY A 101 10.34 6.68 11.51
CA GLY A 101 9.89 7.63 10.50
C GLY A 101 9.87 7.10 9.06
N ILE A 102 10.15 5.82 8.82
CA ILE A 102 10.20 5.23 7.46
C ILE A 102 8.81 5.25 6.81
N GLY A 103 7.76 4.88 7.55
CA GLY A 103 6.38 4.93 7.05
C GLY A 103 5.98 6.33 6.62
N THR A 104 6.30 7.34 7.42
CA THR A 104 6.09 8.76 7.09
C THR A 104 6.86 9.15 5.83
N ALA A 105 8.12 8.76 5.70
CA ALA A 105 8.93 9.05 4.51
C ALA A 105 8.35 8.43 3.24
N LEU A 106 7.85 7.18 3.32
CA LEU A 106 7.18 6.52 2.20
C LEU A 106 5.86 7.22 1.83
N ILE A 107 5.07 7.67 2.80
CA ILE A 107 3.83 8.43 2.54
C ILE A 107 4.15 9.80 1.95
N ASP A 108 5.18 10.49 2.41
CA ASP A 108 5.59 11.77 1.82
C ASP A 108 6.05 11.60 0.37
N ALA A 109 6.76 10.52 0.06
CA ALA A 109 7.11 10.17 -1.31
C ALA A 109 5.86 9.86 -2.15
N ALA A 110 4.86 9.16 -1.59
CA ALA A 110 3.59 8.91 -2.26
C ALA A 110 2.81 10.20 -2.54
N LYS A 111 2.79 11.14 -1.60
CA LYS A 111 2.19 12.47 -1.81
C LYS A 111 2.89 13.24 -2.93
N ALA A 112 4.23 13.21 -2.95
CA ALA A 112 5.02 13.84 -4.01
C ALA A 112 4.75 13.20 -5.37
N TRP A 113 4.74 11.88 -5.45
CA TRP A 113 4.40 11.12 -6.66
C TRP A 113 3.00 11.49 -7.19
N THR A 114 2.01 11.57 -6.30
CA THR A 114 0.63 11.97 -6.64
C THR A 114 0.59 13.35 -7.28
N ARG A 115 1.30 14.32 -6.71
CA ARG A 115 1.38 15.69 -7.26
C ARG A 115 2.11 15.74 -8.59
N GLN A 116 3.24 15.03 -8.72
CA GLN A 116 4.05 15.00 -9.94
C GLN A 116 3.29 14.41 -11.12
N ASN A 117 2.39 13.47 -10.87
CA ASN A 117 1.54 12.86 -11.89
C ASN A 117 0.22 13.63 -12.13
N GLY A 118 0.01 14.77 -11.49
CA GLY A 118 -1.18 15.60 -11.66
C GLY A 118 -2.48 14.92 -11.21
N LEU A 119 -2.41 14.01 -10.26
CA LEU A 119 -3.55 13.23 -9.77
C LEU A 119 -4.32 14.00 -8.68
N ARG A 120 -5.63 13.81 -8.65
CA ARG A 120 -6.54 14.62 -7.85
C ARG A 120 -6.41 14.41 -6.35
N PHE A 121 -6.24 13.17 -5.92
CA PHE A 121 -6.08 12.80 -4.51
C PHE A 121 -5.30 11.49 -4.39
N LEU A 122 -4.89 11.18 -3.18
CA LEU A 122 -4.26 9.92 -2.79
C LEU A 122 -5.24 9.16 -1.87
N GLU A 123 -5.59 7.95 -2.24
CA GLU A 123 -6.57 7.11 -1.56
C GLU A 123 -5.93 5.78 -1.15
N LEU A 124 -6.41 5.21 -0.06
CA LEU A 124 -6.01 3.88 0.39
C LEU A 124 -7.16 3.18 1.09
N ASP A 125 -7.09 1.85 1.12
CA ASP A 125 -7.94 1.01 1.96
C ASP A 125 -7.14 0.54 3.17
N VAL A 126 -7.79 0.49 4.33
CA VAL A 126 -7.20 0.01 5.57
C VAL A 126 -8.20 -0.87 6.32
N LEU A 127 -7.74 -2.02 6.81
CA LEU A 127 -8.57 -2.88 7.66
C LEU A 127 -8.97 -2.13 8.93
N SER A 128 -10.24 -2.18 9.29
CA SER A 128 -10.77 -1.49 10.48
C SER A 128 -10.01 -1.87 11.75
N GLY A 129 -9.57 -3.14 11.85
CA GLY A 129 -8.82 -3.66 12.99
C GLY A 129 -7.32 -3.32 12.97
N ASN A 130 -6.81 -2.74 11.89
CA ASN A 130 -5.40 -2.36 11.79
C ASN A 130 -5.15 -0.98 12.43
N GLN A 131 -5.16 -0.94 13.74
CA GLN A 131 -5.06 0.31 14.50
C GLN A 131 -3.72 1.03 14.27
N ARG A 132 -2.63 0.29 14.13
CA ARG A 132 -1.31 0.86 13.87
C ARG A 132 -1.28 1.60 12.52
N ALA A 133 -1.75 0.97 11.46
CA ALA A 133 -1.79 1.59 10.13
C ALA A 133 -2.76 2.78 10.11
N ARG A 134 -3.94 2.65 10.71
CA ARG A 134 -4.91 3.75 10.81
C ARG A 134 -4.31 4.97 11.51
N SER A 135 -3.63 4.76 12.63
CA SER A 135 -2.99 5.85 13.38
C SER A 135 -1.92 6.57 12.56
N LEU A 136 -1.13 5.83 11.77
CA LEU A 136 -0.16 6.41 10.84
C LEU A 136 -0.87 7.27 9.78
N TYR A 137 -1.87 6.71 9.11
CA TYR A 137 -2.57 7.42 8.03
C TYR A 137 -3.30 8.67 8.54
N GLU A 138 -3.95 8.60 9.70
CA GLU A 138 -4.61 9.76 10.31
C GLU A 138 -3.60 10.87 10.64
N ARG A 139 -2.42 10.53 11.19
CA ARG A 139 -1.34 11.50 11.44
C ARG A 139 -0.86 12.15 10.15
N GLU A 140 -0.85 11.40 9.06
CA GLU A 140 -0.42 11.90 7.74
C GLU A 140 -1.50 12.68 6.98
N GLY A 141 -2.66 12.88 7.58
CA GLY A 141 -3.73 13.71 7.04
C GLY A 141 -4.82 12.95 6.27
N PHE A 142 -4.80 11.63 6.26
CA PHE A 142 -5.89 10.84 5.66
C PHE A 142 -7.13 10.86 6.57
N ALA A 143 -8.30 10.93 5.94
CA ALA A 143 -9.59 10.87 6.61
C ALA A 143 -10.48 9.82 5.96
N PRO A 144 -11.32 9.10 6.71
CA PRO A 144 -12.25 8.12 6.16
C PRO A 144 -13.27 8.79 5.23
N VAL A 145 -13.51 8.18 4.06
CA VAL A 145 -14.49 8.67 3.07
C VAL A 145 -15.51 7.61 2.68
N LEU A 146 -15.20 6.33 2.88
CA LEU A 146 -16.06 5.19 2.55
C LEU A 146 -15.80 4.06 3.54
N SER A 147 -16.83 3.33 3.91
CA SER A 147 -16.71 2.14 4.75
C SER A 147 -17.36 0.95 4.07
N THR A 148 -16.68 -0.20 4.09
CA THR A 148 -17.25 -1.48 3.69
C THR A 148 -17.80 -2.18 4.93
N MET A 149 -19.05 -2.59 4.87
CA MET A 149 -19.71 -3.36 5.95
C MET A 149 -20.02 -4.76 5.44
N ARG A 150 -19.82 -5.78 6.29
CA ARG A 150 -20.03 -7.17 5.93
C ARG A 150 -20.88 -7.89 6.98
N LEU A 151 -21.87 -8.63 6.49
CA LEU A 151 -22.64 -9.56 7.29
C LEU A 151 -22.30 -10.98 6.84
N MET A 152 -21.77 -11.80 7.74
CA MET A 152 -21.51 -13.22 7.46
C MET A 152 -22.84 -13.99 7.51
N MET A 153 -23.17 -14.70 6.44
CA MET A 153 -24.46 -15.40 6.30
C MET A 153 -24.45 -16.79 6.90
N GLU A 154 -23.28 -17.41 7.02
CA GLU A 154 -23.11 -18.75 7.58
C GLU A 154 -22.07 -18.74 8.69
N GLU A 155 -22.46 -19.32 9.84
CA GLU A 155 -21.49 -19.73 10.86
C GLU A 155 -20.91 -21.08 10.43
N LYS A 156 -19.59 -21.18 10.31
CA LYS A 156 -18.96 -22.47 10.10
C LYS A 156 -19.15 -23.33 11.35
N PRO A 157 -19.50 -24.61 11.16
CA PRO A 157 -19.58 -25.56 12.27
C PRO A 157 -18.19 -25.74 12.94
#